data_69368af30a925a7724df3df8666e2296
#
_entry.id   69368af30a925a7724df3df8666e2296
#
_cell.length_a   1.000
_cell.length_b   1.000
_cell.length_c   1.000
_cell.angle_alpha   90.00
_cell.angle_beta   90.00
_cell.angle_gamma   90.00
#
_symmetry.space_group_name_H-M   'P 1'
#
loop_
_entity.id
_entity.type
_entity.pdbx_description
1 polymer ?
#
loop_
_entity_poly.entity_id
_entity_poly.type
_entity_poly.pdbx_seq_one_letter_code
_entity_poly.pdbx_strand_id
1 'polypeptide(L)'
;MNEGMDRPHRDEALMDAMMRARLTRRGLLKGAGRGAAALGLGAFLAACASNDETSEAAFDPKQIFGGQPGDKINFANWPLYIDYTKDKDGNRYIPSLRDFSKQTGIDVNFQEAIQSNPEFFGKLQPQLQAGQDTGWDIIVITNGRYFTALVENEWVYPLDPTKHPNFDQYAAKWAKDPTYDPNNKHSMAWQSGFTGIGVNNDLIKGPVTKMDDMANPDKVGTGLVGMLKEDMPDWVMINLGIDPTTSGPAEWKEAAAWMLKQRDAGVIRQYYDQGYIDDLTAGNLSATMAWSGDVLYYKTWSGYDNLDWNFPEGGALHWVDNMLVPAEAANPAGAIELMDYYYQPRVAADVTEWVLYLSPVPDTQDVILKDAKAAEAQNYKGYSNKLFATAENPFMYPDDALLARTSYGRELKTDDEREEWDAIFLPISQG
;
A
#
# COMPACT_ATOMS: atom_id res chain seq x y z
N MET A 1 30.09 -16.90 13.65
CA MET A 1 29.32 -18.10 13.39
C MET A 1 28.34 -17.77 12.27
N ASN A 2 28.28 -18.59 11.25
CA ASN A 2 27.60 -18.29 9.97
C ASN A 2 26.07 -18.31 10.08
N GLU A 3 25.45 -17.21 10.48
CA GLU A 3 23.99 -17.08 10.49
C GLU A 3 23.38 -16.74 9.11
N GLY A 4 24.21 -16.64 8.07
CA GLY A 4 23.76 -16.25 6.73
C GLY A 4 23.55 -17.39 5.71
N MET A 5 23.70 -18.67 6.10
CA MET A 5 23.79 -19.75 5.12
C MET A 5 22.52 -20.61 4.94
N ASP A 6 21.47 -20.40 5.71
CA ASP A 6 20.28 -21.29 5.71
C ASP A 6 18.95 -20.56 5.42
N ARG A 7 19.01 -19.35 4.85
CA ARG A 7 17.78 -18.67 4.40
C ARG A 7 17.44 -19.14 3.00
N PRO A 8 16.18 -19.54 2.77
CA PRO A 8 15.76 -19.92 1.44
C PRO A 8 15.88 -18.68 0.52
N HIS A 9 16.61 -18.85 -0.59
CA HIS A 9 16.57 -17.87 -1.67
C HIS A 9 15.11 -17.60 -2.05
N ARG A 10 14.79 -16.36 -2.45
CA ARG A 10 13.49 -16.02 -2.99
C ARG A 10 13.08 -17.08 -4.03
N ASP A 11 11.96 -17.75 -3.81
CA ASP A 11 11.40 -18.72 -4.75
C ASP A 11 10.71 -17.95 -5.88
N GLU A 12 11.46 -17.62 -6.94
CA GLU A 12 10.94 -16.90 -8.11
C GLU A 12 9.76 -17.64 -8.74
N ALA A 13 9.80 -18.97 -8.78
CA ALA A 13 8.70 -19.76 -9.31
C ALA A 13 7.45 -19.68 -8.43
N LEU A 14 7.62 -19.55 -7.12
CA LEU A 14 6.52 -19.33 -6.20
C LEU A 14 5.92 -17.93 -6.42
N MET A 15 6.75 -16.89 -6.54
CA MET A 15 6.29 -15.53 -6.79
C MET A 15 5.49 -15.46 -8.10
N ASP A 16 6.03 -15.98 -9.19
CA ASP A 16 5.33 -16.01 -10.48
C ASP A 16 4.02 -16.79 -10.40
N ALA A 17 4.01 -17.93 -9.70
CA ALA A 17 2.80 -18.72 -9.51
C ALA A 17 1.75 -17.97 -8.67
N MET A 18 2.18 -17.23 -7.64
CA MET A 18 1.29 -16.45 -6.79
C MET A 18 0.74 -15.22 -7.53
N MET A 19 1.58 -14.53 -8.28
CA MET A 19 1.15 -13.42 -9.14
C MET A 19 0.12 -13.91 -10.17
N ARG A 20 0.37 -15.02 -10.86
CA ARG A 20 -0.60 -15.62 -11.80
C ARG A 20 -1.88 -16.08 -11.10
N ALA A 21 -1.81 -16.64 -9.89
CA ALA A 21 -2.97 -17.06 -9.12
C ALA A 21 -3.83 -15.88 -8.68
N ARG A 22 -3.22 -14.72 -8.38
CA ARG A 22 -3.91 -13.45 -8.14
C ARG A 22 -4.77 -13.05 -9.34
N LEU A 23 -4.25 -13.25 -10.57
CA LEU A 23 -4.92 -12.95 -11.83
C LEU A 23 -6.18 -13.83 -12.04
N THR A 24 -6.03 -15.14 -11.84
CA THR A 24 -7.13 -16.10 -12.07
C THR A 24 -8.26 -16.00 -11.04
N ARG A 25 -7.97 -15.75 -9.77
CA ARG A 25 -9.00 -15.56 -8.72
C ARG A 25 -9.84 -14.30 -8.97
N ARG A 26 -9.26 -13.22 -9.47
CA ARG A 26 -10.00 -12.00 -9.84
C ARG A 26 -10.90 -12.19 -11.05
N GLY A 27 -10.48 -12.98 -12.03
CA GLY A 27 -11.31 -13.37 -13.16
C GLY A 27 -12.56 -14.16 -12.73
N LEU A 28 -12.43 -15.02 -11.72
CA LEU A 28 -13.53 -15.80 -11.16
C LEU A 28 -14.52 -14.95 -10.34
N LEU A 29 -14.03 -13.96 -9.58
CA LEU A 29 -14.88 -13.06 -8.78
C LEU A 29 -15.69 -12.08 -9.66
N LYS A 30 -15.16 -11.65 -10.81
CA LYS A 30 -15.92 -10.85 -11.79
C LYS A 30 -17.10 -11.64 -12.41
N GLY A 31 -17.03 -12.97 -12.42
CA GLY A 31 -18.12 -13.86 -12.88
C GLY A 31 -19.21 -14.17 -11.85
N ALA A 32 -18.92 -14.03 -10.54
CA ALA A 32 -19.83 -14.40 -9.45
C ALA A 32 -20.75 -13.24 -8.98
N GLY A 33 -20.54 -12.01 -9.47
CA GLY A 33 -21.23 -10.80 -9.01
C GLY A 33 -22.63 -10.56 -9.56
N ARG A 34 -23.31 -11.55 -10.13
CA ARG A 34 -24.70 -11.40 -10.65
C ARG A 34 -25.71 -12.32 -10.01
N GLY A 35 -25.71 -12.44 -8.69
CA GLY A 35 -26.73 -13.28 -8.05
C GLY A 35 -26.67 -13.34 -6.55
N ALA A 36 -26.82 -12.20 -5.84
CA ALA A 36 -27.30 -12.20 -4.46
C ALA A 36 -27.53 -10.76 -3.97
N ALA A 37 -28.54 -10.13 -4.50
CA ALA A 37 -29.10 -8.90 -3.92
C ALA A 37 -30.58 -9.15 -3.69
N ALA A 38 -30.93 -9.62 -2.52
CA ALA A 38 -32.22 -9.43 -1.84
C ALA A 38 -32.25 -10.32 -0.61
N LEU A 39 -32.14 -9.74 0.56
CA LEU A 39 -32.94 -10.03 1.75
C LEU A 39 -32.30 -9.32 2.96
N GLY A 40 -33.02 -8.36 3.54
CA GLY A 40 -32.76 -7.94 4.93
C GLY A 40 -32.58 -6.45 5.20
N LEU A 41 -33.42 -5.58 4.66
CA LEU A 41 -33.69 -4.27 5.26
C LEU A 41 -34.96 -4.41 6.13
N GLY A 42 -34.75 -4.48 7.41
CA GLY A 42 -35.88 -4.47 8.36
C GLY A 42 -35.43 -4.31 9.80
N ALA A 43 -35.65 -3.11 10.31
CA ALA A 43 -35.77 -2.78 11.72
C ALA A 43 -34.53 -2.82 12.61
N PHE A 44 -33.96 -1.63 12.86
CA PHE A 44 -33.60 -1.17 14.20
C PHE A 44 -33.51 0.36 14.20
N LEU A 45 -34.65 1.02 14.28
CA LEU A 45 -34.80 2.38 14.78
C LEU A 45 -35.45 2.26 16.15
N ALA A 46 -34.69 2.60 17.17
CA ALA A 46 -35.05 3.23 18.42
C ALA A 46 -34.23 2.68 19.60
N ALA A 47 -33.21 3.38 19.97
CA ALA A 47 -32.74 3.42 21.35
C ALA A 47 -32.27 4.84 21.64
N CYS A 48 -33.09 5.50 22.38
CA CYS A 48 -33.04 6.73 23.12
C CYS A 48 -31.70 7.43 23.35
N ALA A 49 -31.71 8.71 23.01
CA ALA A 49 -30.85 9.72 23.59
C ALA A 49 -30.91 9.70 25.12
N SER A 50 -29.81 9.42 25.77
CA SER A 50 -29.50 9.87 27.11
C SER A 50 -28.26 10.75 27.00
N ASN A 51 -28.45 12.07 27.13
CA ASN A 51 -27.40 13.02 27.41
C ASN A 51 -26.83 12.70 28.79
N ASP A 52 -25.72 11.98 28.81
CA ASP A 52 -24.75 12.05 29.90
C ASP A 52 -23.45 12.55 29.26
N GLU A 53 -23.07 13.77 29.61
CA GLU A 53 -21.71 14.29 29.39
C GLU A 53 -20.76 13.47 30.28
N THR A 54 -20.46 12.25 29.87
CA THR A 54 -19.26 11.57 30.33
C THR A 54 -18.11 12.17 29.50
N SER A 55 -17.21 12.88 30.16
CA SER A 55 -15.91 13.22 29.59
C SER A 55 -15.30 11.92 29.07
N GLU A 56 -15.24 11.74 27.76
CA GLU A 56 -14.55 10.61 27.13
C GLU A 56 -13.12 10.63 27.67
N ALA A 57 -12.76 9.60 28.42
CA ALA A 57 -11.42 9.42 28.89
C ALA A 57 -10.57 9.11 27.67
N ALA A 58 -9.74 10.07 27.25
CA ALA A 58 -8.81 9.87 26.16
C ALA A 58 -8.06 8.53 26.34
N PHE A 59 -7.89 7.74 25.27
CA PHE A 59 -7.13 6.50 25.32
C PHE A 59 -5.75 6.71 25.94
N ASP A 60 -5.43 5.93 26.98
CA ASP A 60 -4.09 5.92 27.59
C ASP A 60 -3.25 4.79 26.96
N PRO A 61 -2.29 5.11 26.08
CA PRO A 61 -1.47 4.10 25.42
C PRO A 61 -0.76 3.14 26.38
N LYS A 62 -0.34 3.64 27.54
CA LYS A 62 0.34 2.78 28.54
C LYS A 62 -0.58 1.74 29.14
N GLN A 63 -1.87 2.02 29.27
CA GLN A 63 -2.83 1.03 29.74
C GLN A 63 -3.17 0.03 28.64
N ILE A 64 -3.36 0.52 27.41
CA ILE A 64 -3.70 -0.30 26.23
C ILE A 64 -2.57 -1.28 25.91
N PHE A 65 -1.34 -0.79 25.78
CA PHE A 65 -0.17 -1.58 25.38
C PHE A 65 0.68 -2.09 26.55
N GLY A 66 0.32 -1.77 27.78
CA GLY A 66 1.04 -2.16 28.99
C GLY A 66 0.78 -3.58 29.49
N GLY A 67 -0.21 -4.27 28.92
CA GLY A 67 -0.56 -5.64 29.22
C GLY A 67 0.49 -6.66 28.78
N GLN A 68 0.29 -7.92 29.18
CA GLN A 68 1.04 -9.03 28.60
C GLN A 68 0.46 -9.32 27.21
N PRO A 69 1.30 -9.56 26.20
CA PRO A 69 0.80 -10.01 24.89
C PRO A 69 -0.02 -11.29 25.02
N GLY A 70 -1.13 -11.36 24.27
CA GLY A 70 -1.87 -12.61 24.10
C GLY A 70 -1.10 -13.58 23.21
N ASP A 71 -1.58 -14.80 23.11
CA ASP A 71 -0.94 -15.90 22.35
C ASP A 71 -1.22 -15.85 20.84
N LYS A 72 -2.06 -14.91 20.37
CA LYS A 72 -2.45 -14.80 18.97
C LYS A 72 -2.60 -13.35 18.52
N ILE A 73 -2.23 -13.08 17.25
CA ILE A 73 -2.44 -11.81 16.54
C ILE A 73 -3.19 -12.09 15.23
N ASN A 74 -4.25 -11.33 14.94
CA ASN A 74 -4.92 -11.33 13.66
C ASN A 74 -4.42 -10.13 12.84
N PHE A 75 -3.76 -10.40 11.73
CA PHE A 75 -3.12 -9.38 10.90
C PHE A 75 -3.73 -9.33 9.50
N ALA A 76 -4.43 -8.24 9.16
CA ALA A 76 -4.97 -7.97 7.84
C ALA A 76 -4.00 -7.14 7.00
N ASN A 77 -3.66 -7.62 5.79
CA ASN A 77 -2.76 -6.93 4.89
C ASN A 77 -3.25 -7.07 3.43
N TRP A 78 -2.54 -6.42 2.52
CA TRP A 78 -2.74 -6.50 1.09
C TRP A 78 -2.21 -7.81 0.51
N PRO A 79 -2.72 -8.27 -0.64
CA PRO A 79 -2.23 -9.48 -1.29
C PRO A 79 -0.77 -9.37 -1.72
N LEU A 80 0.01 -10.42 -1.46
CA LEU A 80 1.43 -10.54 -1.82
C LEU A 80 2.37 -9.50 -1.19
N TYR A 81 1.94 -8.89 -0.12
CA TYR A 81 2.60 -7.74 0.49
C TYR A 81 3.40 -8.10 1.75
N ILE A 82 3.99 -9.29 1.75
CA ILE A 82 4.85 -9.84 2.81
C ILE A 82 5.77 -10.91 2.18
N ASP A 83 6.85 -11.29 2.87
CA ASP A 83 7.78 -12.33 2.44
C ASP A 83 7.14 -13.72 2.44
N TYR A 84 7.24 -14.43 1.32
CA TYR A 84 6.76 -15.80 1.19
C TYR A 84 7.87 -16.74 0.75
N THR A 85 7.76 -18.01 1.16
CA THR A 85 8.58 -19.10 0.65
C THR A 85 7.84 -20.43 0.76
N LYS A 86 8.50 -21.53 0.35
CA LYS A 86 8.00 -22.89 0.50
C LYS A 86 8.90 -23.69 1.41
N ASP A 87 8.32 -24.60 2.18
CA ASP A 87 9.06 -25.62 2.90
C ASP A 87 9.50 -26.76 1.95
N LYS A 88 10.25 -27.74 2.50
CA LYS A 88 10.71 -28.92 1.77
C LYS A 88 9.59 -29.77 1.15
N ASP A 89 8.37 -29.65 1.68
CA ASP A 89 7.17 -30.39 1.24
C ASP A 89 6.35 -29.58 0.23
N GLY A 90 6.81 -28.35 -0.09
CA GLY A 90 6.18 -27.42 -1.04
C GLY A 90 5.06 -26.56 -0.45
N ASN A 91 4.84 -26.59 0.87
CA ASN A 91 3.82 -25.78 1.52
C ASN A 91 4.32 -24.33 1.68
N ARG A 92 3.48 -23.39 1.31
CA ARG A 92 3.75 -21.96 1.45
C ARG A 92 3.69 -21.52 2.90
N TYR A 93 4.66 -20.72 3.32
CA TYR A 93 4.68 -20.05 4.62
C TYR A 93 5.35 -18.69 4.53
N ILE A 94 5.25 -17.89 5.60
CA ILE A 94 5.85 -16.56 5.74
C ILE A 94 7.01 -16.68 6.74
N PRO A 95 8.27 -16.56 6.27
CA PRO A 95 9.46 -16.73 7.11
C PRO A 95 9.50 -15.77 8.29
N SER A 96 9.26 -14.47 8.05
CA SER A 96 9.29 -13.45 9.09
C SER A 96 8.29 -13.74 10.24
N LEU A 97 7.05 -14.10 9.90
CA LEU A 97 6.04 -14.43 10.91
C LEU A 97 6.36 -15.72 11.67
N ARG A 98 6.86 -16.74 10.96
CA ARG A 98 7.29 -17.99 11.62
C ARG A 98 8.42 -17.74 12.61
N ASP A 99 9.36 -16.87 12.26
CA ASP A 99 10.50 -16.57 13.13
C ASP A 99 10.08 -15.67 14.29
N PHE A 100 9.15 -14.74 14.11
CA PHE A 100 8.49 -14.01 15.17
C PHE A 100 7.79 -14.95 16.17
N SER A 101 6.96 -15.88 15.66
CA SER A 101 6.25 -16.85 16.52
C SER A 101 7.20 -17.73 17.33
N LYS A 102 8.35 -18.12 16.75
CA LYS A 102 9.37 -18.90 17.49
C LYS A 102 10.04 -18.08 18.59
N GLN A 103 10.22 -16.77 18.39
CA GLN A 103 10.91 -15.91 19.35
C GLN A 103 9.99 -15.52 20.51
N THR A 104 8.73 -15.25 20.24
CA THR A 104 7.78 -14.67 21.19
C THR A 104 6.79 -15.69 21.77
N GLY A 105 6.53 -16.77 21.07
CA GLY A 105 5.45 -17.73 21.38
C GLY A 105 4.08 -17.25 20.89
N ILE A 106 3.99 -16.10 20.21
CA ILE A 106 2.73 -15.54 19.69
C ILE A 106 2.48 -16.08 18.28
N ASP A 107 1.31 -16.69 18.05
CA ASP A 107 0.90 -17.14 16.72
C ASP A 107 0.28 -15.99 15.91
N VAL A 108 0.62 -15.87 14.63
CA VAL A 108 0.11 -14.78 13.78
C VAL A 108 -0.77 -15.34 12.66
N ASN A 109 -2.06 -15.03 12.74
CA ASN A 109 -3.03 -15.32 11.70
C ASN A 109 -3.02 -14.20 10.66
N PHE A 110 -2.13 -14.32 9.67
CA PHE A 110 -2.01 -13.37 8.56
C PHE A 110 -3.06 -13.65 7.49
N GLN A 111 -3.72 -12.58 7.02
CA GLN A 111 -4.72 -12.68 5.95
C GLN A 111 -4.55 -11.56 4.92
N GLU A 112 -4.56 -11.93 3.64
CA GLU A 112 -4.64 -11.02 2.50
C GLU A 112 -6.09 -10.51 2.35
N ALA A 113 -6.55 -9.74 3.34
CA ALA A 113 -7.95 -9.33 3.48
C ALA A 113 -8.31 -8.03 2.77
N ILE A 114 -7.29 -7.22 2.41
CA ILE A 114 -7.47 -5.87 1.87
C ILE A 114 -7.36 -5.92 0.35
N GLN A 115 -8.40 -5.50 -0.37
CA GLN A 115 -8.39 -5.41 -1.84
C GLN A 115 -8.40 -3.96 -2.33
N SER A 116 -9.00 -3.07 -1.56
CA SER A 116 -8.96 -1.62 -1.72
C SER A 116 -9.26 -0.96 -0.38
N ASN A 117 -8.77 0.27 -0.15
CA ASN A 117 -9.06 1.01 1.09
C ASN A 117 -10.58 1.22 1.28
N PRO A 118 -11.36 1.68 0.27
CA PRO A 118 -12.79 1.91 0.46
C PRO A 118 -13.57 0.63 0.80
N GLU A 119 -13.26 -0.49 0.15
CA GLU A 119 -13.94 -1.76 0.42
C GLU A 119 -13.65 -2.27 1.83
N PHE A 120 -12.37 -2.22 2.24
CA PHE A 120 -11.97 -2.72 3.54
C PHE A 120 -12.48 -1.83 4.67
N PHE A 121 -12.34 -0.50 4.53
CA PHE A 121 -12.91 0.47 5.47
C PHE A 121 -14.42 0.27 5.64
N GLY A 122 -15.17 0.13 4.54
CA GLY A 122 -16.60 -0.11 4.60
C GLY A 122 -17.01 -1.40 5.31
N LYS A 123 -16.13 -2.41 5.37
CA LYS A 123 -16.35 -3.64 6.17
C LYS A 123 -16.11 -3.42 7.66
N LEU A 124 -15.13 -2.56 8.02
CA LEU A 124 -14.78 -2.28 9.42
C LEU A 124 -15.73 -1.26 10.05
N GLN A 125 -16.16 -0.27 9.29
CA GLN A 125 -16.89 0.90 9.78
C GLN A 125 -18.10 0.56 10.67
N PRO A 126 -19.01 -0.38 10.34
CA PRO A 126 -20.15 -0.68 11.21
C PRO A 126 -19.77 -1.20 12.60
N GLN A 127 -18.69 -1.99 12.68
CA GLN A 127 -18.20 -2.54 13.95
C GLN A 127 -17.50 -1.43 14.76
N LEU A 128 -16.65 -0.63 14.13
CA LEU A 128 -15.95 0.49 14.75
C LEU A 128 -16.94 1.54 15.28
N GLN A 129 -17.98 1.88 14.51
CA GLN A 129 -19.05 2.78 14.96
C GLN A 129 -19.84 2.23 16.16
N ALA A 130 -19.93 0.92 16.27
CA ALA A 130 -20.61 0.27 17.39
C ALA A 130 -19.69 0.03 18.61
N GLY A 131 -18.42 0.46 18.56
CA GLY A 131 -17.43 0.19 19.62
C GLY A 131 -17.18 -1.31 19.79
N GLN A 132 -17.13 -2.07 18.70
CA GLN A 132 -16.96 -3.51 18.72
C GLN A 132 -15.61 -3.92 18.13
N ASP A 133 -15.04 -5.00 18.65
CA ASP A 133 -13.88 -5.66 18.07
C ASP A 133 -14.13 -6.02 16.60
N THR A 134 -13.22 -5.60 15.72
CA THR A 134 -13.26 -5.90 14.28
C THR A 134 -12.76 -7.30 13.95
N GLY A 135 -12.19 -8.00 14.93
CA GLY A 135 -11.49 -9.27 14.77
C GLY A 135 -10.05 -9.11 14.27
N TRP A 136 -9.54 -7.88 14.12
CA TRP A 136 -8.18 -7.60 13.72
C TRP A 136 -7.40 -6.90 14.83
N ASP A 137 -6.15 -7.33 15.03
CA ASP A 137 -5.20 -6.67 15.92
C ASP A 137 -4.29 -5.70 15.17
N ILE A 138 -4.00 -6.00 13.90
CA ILE A 138 -3.26 -5.10 12.98
C ILE A 138 -3.99 -5.03 11.64
N ILE A 139 -4.15 -3.81 11.13
CA ILE A 139 -4.61 -3.52 9.77
C ILE A 139 -3.60 -2.64 9.04
N VAL A 140 -3.53 -2.76 7.70
CA VAL A 140 -2.64 -1.93 6.87
C VAL A 140 -3.46 -1.03 5.97
N ILE A 141 -3.44 0.28 6.23
CA ILE A 141 -4.24 1.28 5.51
C ILE A 141 -3.31 2.35 4.93
N THR A 142 -3.57 2.74 3.68
CA THR A 142 -2.84 3.82 3.01
C THR A 142 -3.19 5.17 3.63
N ASN A 143 -2.20 6.06 3.80
CA ASN A 143 -2.44 7.44 4.22
C ASN A 143 -3.45 8.14 3.29
N GLY A 144 -4.16 9.14 3.81
CA GLY A 144 -5.24 9.84 3.10
C GLY A 144 -6.60 9.64 3.77
N ARG A 145 -7.69 9.78 3.02
CA ARG A 145 -9.05 9.90 3.56
C ARG A 145 -9.51 8.79 4.53
N TYR A 146 -9.16 7.54 4.27
CA TYR A 146 -9.59 6.42 5.13
C TYR A 146 -8.76 6.31 6.40
N PHE A 147 -7.45 6.55 6.29
CA PHE A 147 -6.57 6.69 7.44
C PHE A 147 -7.05 7.83 8.36
N THR A 148 -7.28 9.00 7.77
CA THR A 148 -7.79 10.18 8.49
C THR A 148 -9.11 9.90 9.17
N ALA A 149 -10.06 9.22 8.48
CA ALA A 149 -11.34 8.87 9.07
C ALA A 149 -11.20 7.91 10.27
N LEU A 150 -10.27 6.95 10.24
CA LEU A 150 -9.98 6.08 11.37
C LEU A 150 -9.44 6.85 12.58
N VAL A 151 -8.55 7.81 12.35
CA VAL A 151 -7.93 8.62 13.41
C VAL A 151 -8.92 9.63 14.00
N GLU A 152 -9.63 10.39 13.15
CA GLU A 152 -10.56 11.45 13.59
C GLU A 152 -11.77 10.90 14.37
N ASN A 153 -12.17 9.65 14.09
CA ASN A 153 -13.25 8.99 14.81
C ASN A 153 -12.77 8.16 16.03
N GLU A 154 -11.47 8.23 16.36
CA GLU A 154 -10.87 7.43 17.44
C GLU A 154 -11.07 5.90 17.27
N TRP A 155 -11.09 5.41 16.03
CA TRP A 155 -11.28 4.00 15.69
C TRP A 155 -9.98 3.20 15.65
N VAL A 156 -8.86 3.86 15.92
CA VAL A 156 -7.53 3.26 16.08
C VAL A 156 -6.87 3.79 17.35
N TYR A 157 -6.12 2.94 18.02
CA TYR A 157 -5.44 3.31 19.23
C TYR A 157 -4.22 4.20 18.99
N PRO A 158 -3.97 5.23 19.82
CA PRO A 158 -2.69 5.91 19.86
C PRO A 158 -1.61 4.96 20.40
N LEU A 159 -0.48 4.84 19.70
CA LEU A 159 0.61 3.94 20.03
C LEU A 159 1.37 4.39 21.28
N ASP A 160 1.91 3.43 22.06
CA ASP A 160 2.82 3.72 23.17
C ASP A 160 4.26 3.89 22.64
N PRO A 161 4.83 5.11 22.67
CA PRO A 161 6.15 5.37 22.12
C PRO A 161 7.28 4.64 22.86
N THR A 162 7.02 4.03 24.03
CA THR A 162 8.01 3.24 24.75
C THR A 162 8.08 1.78 24.31
N LYS A 163 7.21 1.37 23.39
CA LYS A 163 7.05 -0.02 22.95
C LYS A 163 7.60 -0.33 21.57
N HIS A 164 8.21 0.65 20.87
CA HIS A 164 8.72 0.48 19.51
C HIS A 164 10.17 0.98 19.32
N PRO A 165 11.13 0.40 20.07
CA PRO A 165 12.53 0.84 20.01
C PRO A 165 13.21 0.60 18.66
N ASN A 166 12.82 -0.44 17.90
CA ASN A 166 13.37 -0.66 16.56
C ASN A 166 12.87 0.40 15.57
N PHE A 167 11.58 0.79 15.64
CA PHE A 167 11.07 1.93 14.90
C PHE A 167 11.88 3.19 15.19
N ASP A 168 12.08 3.52 16.45
CA ASP A 168 12.83 4.71 16.86
C ASP A 168 14.27 4.71 16.33
N GLN A 169 14.89 3.53 16.30
CA GLN A 169 16.28 3.38 15.86
C GLN A 169 16.42 3.37 14.34
N TYR A 170 15.56 2.63 13.63
CA TYR A 170 15.80 2.24 12.24
C TYR A 170 14.84 2.86 11.22
N ALA A 171 13.74 3.50 11.66
CA ALA A 171 12.78 4.07 10.72
C ALA A 171 13.39 5.22 9.90
N ALA A 172 13.06 5.25 8.62
CA ALA A 172 13.41 6.31 7.70
C ALA A 172 12.88 7.68 8.15
N LYS A 173 13.60 8.74 7.77
CA LYS A 173 13.19 10.11 8.10
C LYS A 173 11.76 10.43 7.59
N TRP A 174 11.41 9.99 6.39
CA TRP A 174 10.08 10.20 5.82
C TRP A 174 8.97 9.40 6.53
N ALA A 175 9.32 8.30 7.22
CA ALA A 175 8.38 7.48 8.00
C ALA A 175 8.20 7.99 9.44
N LYS A 176 9.08 8.89 9.89
CA LYS A 176 9.01 9.51 11.22
C LYS A 176 8.33 10.88 11.13
N ASP A 177 7.36 11.11 12.00
CA ASP A 177 6.63 12.37 12.10
C ASP A 177 6.03 12.85 10.76
N PRO A 178 5.32 11.98 10.01
CA PRO A 178 4.69 12.39 8.76
C PRO A 178 3.55 13.37 9.03
N THR A 179 3.28 14.26 8.08
CA THR A 179 2.27 15.33 8.25
C THR A 179 0.86 14.81 8.50
N TYR A 180 0.53 13.61 8.02
CA TYR A 180 -0.77 12.97 8.21
C TYR A 180 -0.91 12.23 9.56
N ASP A 181 0.20 11.94 10.26
CA ASP A 181 0.20 11.34 11.62
C ASP A 181 1.36 11.93 12.45
N PRO A 182 1.23 13.16 12.94
CA PRO A 182 2.28 13.83 13.69
C PRO A 182 2.76 13.02 14.91
N ASN A 183 4.08 12.89 15.04
CA ASN A 183 4.79 12.09 16.04
C ASN A 183 4.49 10.58 15.95
N ASN A 184 4.00 10.09 14.82
CA ASN A 184 3.57 8.69 14.65
C ASN A 184 2.63 8.23 15.78
N LYS A 185 1.66 9.09 16.09
CA LYS A 185 0.77 8.88 17.24
C LYS A 185 -0.06 7.60 17.09
N HIS A 186 -0.42 7.23 15.85
CA HIS A 186 -1.34 6.12 15.61
C HIS A 186 -0.73 5.01 14.74
N SER A 187 0.36 5.26 14.03
CA SER A 187 0.81 4.36 12.98
C SER A 187 2.31 4.17 12.89
N MET A 188 2.70 3.04 12.33
CA MET A 188 4.04 2.77 11.80
C MET A 188 3.92 2.38 10.34
N ALA A 189 4.74 2.98 9.45
CA ALA A 189 4.74 2.64 8.04
C ALA A 189 5.07 1.15 7.82
N TRP A 190 4.28 0.48 6.97
CA TRP A 190 4.55 -0.88 6.51
C TRP A 190 5.48 -0.89 5.30
N GLN A 191 5.03 -0.31 4.22
CA GLN A 191 5.78 -0.05 3.00
C GLN A 191 5.28 1.25 2.38
N SER A 192 6.00 1.76 1.40
CA SER A 192 5.64 2.97 0.71
C SER A 192 6.02 2.90 -0.76
N GLY A 193 5.51 3.81 -1.57
CA GLY A 193 5.86 3.90 -2.97
C GLY A 193 5.35 5.17 -3.63
N PHE A 194 5.52 5.19 -4.93
CA PHE A 194 5.13 6.33 -5.75
C PHE A 194 4.15 5.89 -6.83
N THR A 195 3.13 6.71 -7.07
CA THR A 195 2.31 6.59 -8.27
C THR A 195 2.89 7.48 -9.35
N GLY A 196 3.29 6.84 -10.45
CA GLY A 196 3.89 7.49 -11.61
C GLY A 196 3.33 6.91 -12.91
N ILE A 197 4.15 6.83 -13.95
CA ILE A 197 3.75 6.40 -15.28
C ILE A 197 4.42 5.07 -15.63
N GLY A 198 3.65 3.99 -15.72
CA GLY A 198 4.07 2.73 -16.30
C GLY A 198 3.88 2.74 -17.82
N VAL A 199 4.86 2.26 -18.58
CA VAL A 199 4.81 2.21 -20.03
C VAL A 199 5.22 0.85 -20.57
N ASN A 200 4.62 0.49 -21.71
CA ASN A 200 5.09 -0.60 -22.55
C ASN A 200 5.79 0.02 -23.78
N ASN A 201 7.11 -0.07 -23.81
CA ASN A 201 7.94 0.58 -24.83
C ASN A 201 7.71 0.06 -26.26
N ASP A 202 7.12 -1.12 -26.42
CA ASP A 202 6.78 -1.67 -27.73
C ASP A 202 5.56 -0.97 -28.36
N LEU A 203 4.76 -0.26 -27.54
CA LEU A 203 3.48 0.30 -27.95
C LEU A 203 3.44 1.83 -27.98
N ILE A 204 4.37 2.52 -27.29
CA ILE A 204 4.44 3.98 -27.25
C ILE A 204 5.28 4.53 -28.40
N LYS A 205 4.98 5.77 -28.82
CA LYS A 205 5.74 6.52 -29.83
C LYS A 205 6.54 7.66 -29.20
N GLY A 206 7.72 7.30 -28.69
CA GLY A 206 8.62 8.21 -27.99
C GLY A 206 8.34 8.29 -26.48
N PRO A 207 9.09 9.10 -25.73
CA PRO A 207 9.01 9.16 -24.29
C PRO A 207 7.64 9.60 -23.78
N VAL A 208 7.13 8.93 -22.71
CA VAL A 208 5.92 9.30 -21.98
C VAL A 208 6.36 9.60 -20.54
N THR A 209 6.73 10.85 -20.29
CA THR A 209 7.26 11.33 -19.01
C THR A 209 6.41 12.41 -18.36
N LYS A 210 5.37 12.86 -19.07
CA LYS A 210 4.43 13.89 -18.60
C LYS A 210 3.01 13.35 -18.59
N MET A 211 2.21 13.92 -17.73
CA MET A 211 0.77 13.69 -17.68
C MET A 211 0.11 13.94 -19.07
N ASP A 212 0.49 15.02 -19.75
CA ASP A 212 -0.04 15.35 -21.08
C ASP A 212 0.39 14.36 -22.18
N ASP A 213 1.51 13.66 -22.01
CA ASP A 213 1.90 12.59 -22.93
C ASP A 213 0.90 11.42 -22.89
N MET A 214 0.38 11.11 -21.69
CA MET A 214 -0.66 10.07 -21.51
C MET A 214 -2.00 10.48 -22.12
N ALA A 215 -2.25 11.79 -22.27
CA ALA A 215 -3.45 12.31 -22.92
C ALA A 215 -3.31 12.45 -24.45
N ASN A 216 -2.14 12.13 -25.03
CA ASN A 216 -1.86 12.31 -26.44
C ASN A 216 -2.02 10.99 -27.23
N PRO A 217 -3.11 10.83 -28.03
CA PRO A 217 -3.35 9.60 -28.78
C PRO A 217 -2.27 9.28 -29.82
N ASP A 218 -1.53 10.28 -30.31
CA ASP A 218 -0.43 10.05 -31.23
C ASP A 218 0.77 9.36 -30.57
N LYS A 219 0.95 9.54 -29.25
CA LYS A 219 1.99 8.89 -28.46
C LYS A 219 1.56 7.54 -27.88
N VAL A 220 0.38 7.48 -27.29
CA VAL A 220 -0.06 6.32 -26.50
C VAL A 220 -1.13 5.47 -27.20
N GLY A 221 -1.71 5.96 -28.30
CA GLY A 221 -2.81 5.30 -28.98
C GLY A 221 -4.18 5.56 -28.34
N THR A 222 -5.24 5.15 -29.03
CA THR A 222 -6.63 5.30 -28.59
C THR A 222 -7.05 4.07 -27.79
N GLY A 223 -7.66 4.25 -26.63
CA GLY A 223 -8.15 3.15 -25.79
C GLY A 223 -7.03 2.27 -25.20
N LEU A 224 -5.83 2.81 -25.00
CA LEU A 224 -4.66 2.07 -24.51
C LEU A 224 -4.05 2.67 -23.22
N VAL A 225 -4.78 3.57 -22.53
CA VAL A 225 -4.31 4.18 -21.30
C VAL A 225 -5.14 3.71 -20.10
N GLY A 226 -4.47 3.33 -19.03
CA GLY A 226 -5.06 2.99 -17.75
C GLY A 226 -4.89 4.12 -16.72
N MET A 227 -5.90 4.29 -15.86
CA MET A 227 -5.83 5.24 -14.74
C MET A 227 -6.21 4.54 -13.43
N LEU A 228 -5.54 4.90 -12.32
CA LEU A 228 -5.87 4.41 -10.98
C LEU A 228 -6.93 5.32 -10.35
N LYS A 229 -8.09 4.76 -10.01
CA LYS A 229 -9.25 5.53 -9.54
C LYS A 229 -8.97 6.33 -8.28
N GLU A 230 -8.31 5.69 -7.32
CA GLU A 230 -8.09 6.27 -5.98
C GLU A 230 -7.01 7.35 -6.03
N ASP A 231 -5.94 7.11 -6.78
CA ASP A 231 -4.78 8.00 -6.85
C ASP A 231 -4.94 9.16 -7.85
N MET A 232 -5.81 8.99 -8.84
CA MET A 232 -5.91 9.88 -10.00
C MET A 232 -6.17 11.34 -9.65
N PRO A 233 -7.09 11.70 -8.74
CA PRO A 233 -7.34 13.09 -8.40
C PRO A 233 -6.09 13.81 -7.89
N ASP A 234 -5.43 13.22 -6.90
CA ASP A 234 -4.21 13.78 -6.28
C ASP A 234 -3.04 13.82 -7.27
N TRP A 235 -2.85 12.74 -8.02
CA TRP A 235 -1.79 12.66 -9.03
C TRP A 235 -1.95 13.71 -10.14
N VAL A 236 -3.18 13.96 -10.59
CA VAL A 236 -3.46 15.01 -11.58
C VAL A 236 -3.18 16.39 -11.01
N MET A 237 -3.58 16.67 -9.77
CA MET A 237 -3.28 17.93 -9.09
C MET A 237 -1.77 18.18 -9.01
N ILE A 238 -0.98 17.21 -8.58
CA ILE A 238 0.49 17.30 -8.52
C ILE A 238 1.05 17.66 -9.89
N ASN A 239 0.59 17.02 -10.96
CA ASN A 239 1.07 17.25 -12.30
C ASN A 239 0.56 18.55 -12.95
N LEU A 240 -0.46 19.20 -12.36
CA LEU A 240 -0.88 20.57 -12.65
C LEU A 240 -0.11 21.63 -11.82
N GLY A 241 0.77 21.19 -10.90
CA GLY A 241 1.50 22.07 -10.00
C GLY A 241 0.69 22.50 -8.77
N ILE A 242 -0.39 21.78 -8.47
CA ILE A 242 -1.25 22.00 -7.30
C ILE A 242 -0.80 21.04 -6.19
N ASP A 243 -0.63 21.55 -4.97
CA ASP A 243 -0.40 20.71 -3.79
C ASP A 243 -1.72 20.11 -3.31
N PRO A 244 -1.92 18.77 -3.41
CA PRO A 244 -3.16 18.14 -2.98
C PRO A 244 -3.45 18.37 -1.49
N THR A 245 -2.42 18.39 -0.64
CA THR A 245 -2.59 18.46 0.82
C THR A 245 -3.29 19.72 1.30
N THR A 246 -3.17 20.81 0.53
CA THR A 246 -3.76 22.12 0.83
C THR A 246 -4.87 22.52 -0.15
N SER A 247 -5.16 21.67 -1.17
CA SER A 247 -6.13 21.94 -2.22
C SER A 247 -7.57 22.01 -1.69
N GLY A 248 -8.42 22.71 -2.43
CA GLY A 248 -9.84 22.83 -2.17
C GLY A 248 -10.71 22.64 -3.41
N PRO A 249 -12.02 22.90 -3.31
CA PRO A 249 -12.97 22.61 -4.39
C PRO A 249 -12.70 23.28 -5.74
N ALA A 250 -12.00 24.43 -5.75
CA ALA A 250 -11.62 25.09 -7.00
C ALA A 250 -10.56 24.29 -7.77
N GLU A 251 -9.51 23.88 -7.06
CA GLU A 251 -8.41 23.06 -7.59
C GLU A 251 -8.89 21.65 -7.96
N TRP A 252 -9.83 21.08 -7.18
CA TRP A 252 -10.44 19.78 -7.50
C TRP A 252 -11.19 19.82 -8.82
N LYS A 253 -11.94 20.89 -9.09
CA LYS A 253 -12.66 21.09 -10.37
C LYS A 253 -11.69 21.30 -11.53
N GLU A 254 -10.53 21.91 -11.30
CA GLU A 254 -9.48 22.05 -12.31
C GLU A 254 -8.90 20.67 -12.68
N ALA A 255 -8.56 19.84 -11.67
CA ALA A 255 -8.12 18.48 -11.89
C ALA A 255 -9.17 17.65 -12.63
N ALA A 256 -10.44 17.72 -12.20
CA ALA A 256 -11.55 17.04 -12.85
C ALA A 256 -11.73 17.46 -14.32
N ALA A 257 -11.54 18.74 -14.64
CA ALA A 257 -11.63 19.23 -16.01
C ALA A 257 -10.54 18.60 -16.91
N TRP A 258 -9.31 18.43 -16.41
CA TRP A 258 -8.26 17.73 -17.14
C TRP A 258 -8.62 16.25 -17.34
N MET A 259 -9.13 15.58 -16.30
CA MET A 259 -9.54 14.16 -16.37
C MET A 259 -10.64 13.94 -17.40
N LEU A 260 -11.65 14.83 -17.43
CA LEU A 260 -12.72 14.79 -18.43
C LEU A 260 -12.17 14.99 -19.85
N LYS A 261 -11.26 15.96 -20.05
CA LYS A 261 -10.60 16.20 -21.35
C LYS A 261 -9.84 14.96 -21.83
N GLN A 262 -9.13 14.26 -20.95
CA GLN A 262 -8.41 13.03 -21.28
C GLN A 262 -9.40 11.93 -21.70
N ARG A 263 -10.49 11.76 -20.94
CA ARG A 263 -11.55 10.79 -21.27
C ARG A 263 -12.15 11.11 -22.65
N ASP A 264 -12.47 12.36 -22.91
CA ASP A 264 -13.08 12.82 -24.17
C ASP A 264 -12.12 12.68 -25.36
N ALA A 265 -10.80 12.70 -25.14
CA ALA A 265 -9.79 12.38 -26.16
C ALA A 265 -9.79 10.89 -26.57
N GLY A 266 -10.53 10.04 -25.87
CA GLY A 266 -10.69 8.63 -26.20
C GLY A 266 -9.44 7.77 -25.94
N VAL A 267 -8.48 8.25 -25.16
CA VAL A 267 -7.24 7.51 -24.86
C VAL A 267 -7.43 6.48 -23.76
N ILE A 268 -8.41 6.69 -22.89
CA ILE A 268 -8.66 5.84 -21.71
C ILE A 268 -9.28 4.50 -22.14
N ARG A 269 -8.64 3.41 -21.70
CA ARG A 269 -9.20 2.06 -21.78
C ARG A 269 -10.09 1.77 -20.59
N GLN A 270 -9.55 2.02 -19.37
CA GLN A 270 -10.23 1.67 -18.15
C GLN A 270 -9.69 2.45 -16.96
N TYR A 271 -10.55 2.67 -15.98
CA TYR A 271 -10.20 3.10 -14.63
C TYR A 271 -10.07 1.88 -13.73
N TYR A 272 -8.91 1.71 -13.09
CA TYR A 272 -8.56 0.52 -12.30
C TYR A 272 -8.59 0.81 -10.81
N ASP A 273 -9.07 -0.14 -10.03
CA ASP A 273 -8.77 -0.20 -8.59
C ASP A 273 -7.42 -0.90 -8.39
N GLN A 274 -7.22 -1.98 -9.11
CA GLN A 274 -5.97 -2.75 -9.21
C GLN A 274 -5.98 -3.52 -10.54
N GLY A 275 -4.91 -4.28 -10.82
CA GLY A 275 -4.87 -5.19 -11.98
C GLY A 275 -4.53 -4.54 -13.31
N TYR A 276 -4.17 -3.25 -13.31
CA TYR A 276 -3.67 -2.53 -14.48
C TYR A 276 -2.39 -3.16 -15.04
N ILE A 277 -1.57 -3.74 -14.16
CA ILE A 277 -0.29 -4.33 -14.55
C ILE A 277 -0.48 -5.56 -15.47
N ASP A 278 -1.59 -6.27 -15.33
CA ASP A 278 -1.92 -7.41 -16.19
C ASP A 278 -2.17 -6.96 -17.61
N ASP A 279 -2.93 -5.87 -17.76
CA ASP A 279 -3.20 -5.27 -19.06
C ASP A 279 -1.95 -4.62 -19.67
N LEU A 280 -1.06 -4.04 -18.85
CA LEU A 280 0.22 -3.49 -19.31
C LEU A 280 1.15 -4.59 -19.82
N THR A 281 1.30 -5.68 -19.06
CA THR A 281 2.15 -6.83 -19.44
C THR A 281 1.60 -7.59 -20.64
N ALA A 282 0.27 -7.69 -20.77
CA ALA A 282 -0.39 -8.31 -21.90
C ALA A 282 -0.37 -7.45 -23.19
N GLY A 283 0.11 -6.20 -23.13
CA GLY A 283 0.08 -5.28 -24.26
C GLY A 283 -1.30 -4.68 -24.55
N ASN A 284 -2.23 -4.75 -23.61
CA ASN A 284 -3.53 -4.10 -23.71
C ASN A 284 -3.47 -2.61 -23.30
N LEU A 285 -2.41 -2.20 -22.61
CA LEU A 285 -2.09 -0.82 -22.31
C LEU A 285 -0.73 -0.45 -22.87
N SER A 286 -0.62 0.74 -23.43
CA SER A 286 0.63 1.36 -23.83
C SER A 286 1.25 2.20 -22.70
N ALA A 287 0.39 2.85 -21.92
CA ALA A 287 0.75 3.62 -20.75
C ALA A 287 -0.35 3.51 -19.67
N THR A 288 0.05 3.70 -18.42
CA THR A 288 -0.90 3.68 -17.31
C THR A 288 -0.36 4.45 -16.12
N MET A 289 -1.24 5.00 -15.27
CA MET A 289 -0.83 5.25 -13.89
C MET A 289 -0.41 3.93 -13.27
N ALA A 290 0.71 3.93 -12.59
CA ALA A 290 1.30 2.69 -12.06
C ALA A 290 2.04 2.95 -10.74
N TRP A 291 1.94 2.00 -9.83
CA TRP A 291 2.77 1.96 -8.62
C TRP A 291 4.18 1.49 -8.97
N SER A 292 5.18 2.16 -8.39
CA SER A 292 6.59 1.94 -8.72
C SER A 292 7.03 0.48 -8.55
N GLY A 293 6.65 -0.16 -7.45
CA GLY A 293 7.07 -1.53 -7.15
C GLY A 293 6.50 -2.58 -8.11
N ASP A 294 5.26 -2.41 -8.59
CA ASP A 294 4.66 -3.36 -9.53
C ASP A 294 5.46 -3.44 -10.83
N VAL A 295 5.76 -2.27 -11.43
CA VAL A 295 6.52 -2.24 -12.70
C VAL A 295 7.96 -2.70 -12.49
N LEU A 296 8.60 -2.32 -11.37
CA LEU A 296 9.93 -2.77 -11.01
C LEU A 296 10.00 -4.29 -10.87
N TYR A 297 8.98 -4.90 -10.26
CA TYR A 297 8.88 -6.35 -10.16
C TYR A 297 8.88 -7.02 -11.54
N TYR A 298 7.97 -6.60 -12.42
CA TYR A 298 7.85 -7.21 -13.74
C TYR A 298 9.10 -7.00 -14.57
N LYS A 299 9.71 -5.83 -14.55
CA LYS A 299 10.96 -5.54 -15.25
C LYS A 299 12.14 -6.32 -14.70
N THR A 300 12.39 -6.25 -13.39
CA THR A 300 13.62 -6.77 -12.79
C THR A 300 13.55 -8.26 -12.51
N TRP A 301 12.37 -8.76 -12.08
CA TRP A 301 12.23 -10.14 -11.59
C TRP A 301 11.53 -11.07 -12.56
N SER A 302 10.57 -10.58 -13.35
CA SER A 302 9.78 -11.40 -14.28
C SER A 302 10.22 -11.29 -15.74
N GLY A 303 11.24 -10.47 -16.05
CA GLY A 303 11.87 -10.43 -17.39
C GLY A 303 11.06 -9.70 -18.45
N TYR A 304 10.22 -8.74 -18.06
CA TYR A 304 9.52 -7.85 -18.99
C TYR A 304 10.40 -6.62 -19.30
N ASP A 305 11.45 -6.80 -20.10
CA ASP A 305 12.42 -5.74 -20.43
C ASP A 305 11.81 -4.54 -21.18
N ASN A 306 10.65 -4.73 -21.79
CA ASN A 306 9.90 -3.70 -22.50
C ASN A 306 9.04 -2.80 -21.58
N LEU A 307 8.98 -3.07 -20.29
CA LEU A 307 8.28 -2.22 -19.35
C LEU A 307 9.22 -1.23 -18.69
N ASP A 308 8.75 0.01 -18.51
CA ASP A 308 9.42 1.02 -17.70
C ASP A 308 8.44 1.73 -16.77
N TRP A 309 8.96 2.15 -15.62
CA TRP A 309 8.28 3.07 -14.74
C TRP A 309 8.99 4.42 -14.77
N ASN A 310 8.27 5.46 -15.15
CA ASN A 310 8.78 6.82 -15.28
C ASN A 310 8.25 7.68 -14.14
N PHE A 311 9.17 8.35 -13.44
CA PHE A 311 8.83 9.39 -12.51
C PHE A 311 8.31 10.61 -13.30
N PRO A 312 7.07 11.09 -13.07
CA PRO A 312 6.50 12.18 -13.86
C PRO A 312 7.27 13.48 -13.70
N GLU A 313 7.40 14.27 -14.78
CA GLU A 313 8.11 15.55 -14.72
C GLU A 313 7.45 16.52 -13.74
N GLY A 314 6.12 16.50 -13.61
CA GLY A 314 5.38 17.32 -12.65
C GLY A 314 5.48 16.87 -11.20
N GLY A 315 5.85 15.63 -10.96
CA GLY A 315 5.95 15.03 -9.63
C GLY A 315 5.15 13.73 -9.50
N ALA A 316 5.37 13.00 -8.43
CA ALA A 316 4.68 11.74 -8.15
C ALA A 316 3.86 11.83 -6.87
N LEU A 317 2.75 11.11 -6.81
CA LEU A 317 2.02 10.89 -5.57
C LEU A 317 2.82 9.91 -4.69
N HIS A 318 3.11 10.33 -3.47
CA HIS A 318 3.77 9.52 -2.46
C HIS A 318 2.71 8.94 -1.52
N TRP A 319 2.52 7.64 -1.54
CA TRP A 319 1.64 6.95 -0.63
C TRP A 319 2.42 6.11 0.37
N VAL A 320 1.86 5.95 1.55
CA VAL A 320 2.42 5.15 2.64
C VAL A 320 1.33 4.24 3.16
N ASP A 321 1.58 2.95 3.15
CA ASP A 321 0.74 1.97 3.81
C ASP A 321 1.17 1.85 5.27
N ASN A 322 0.24 2.03 6.18
CA ASN A 322 0.50 2.16 7.60
C ASN A 322 -0.14 1.02 8.39
N MET A 323 0.64 0.41 9.27
CA MET A 323 0.14 -0.49 10.29
C MET A 323 -0.57 0.32 11.38
N LEU A 324 -1.79 -0.07 11.69
CA LEU A 324 -2.66 0.53 12.70
C LEU A 324 -3.21 -0.56 13.62
N VAL A 325 -3.46 -0.22 14.87
CA VAL A 325 -4.13 -1.10 15.85
C VAL A 325 -5.57 -0.60 16.01
N PRO A 326 -6.58 -1.32 15.50
CA PRO A 326 -7.98 -0.93 15.67
C PRO A 326 -8.36 -0.79 17.14
N ALA A 327 -9.28 0.14 17.43
CA ALA A 327 -9.92 0.19 18.75
C ALA A 327 -10.63 -1.16 19.02
N GLU A 328 -10.66 -1.57 20.29
CA GLU A 328 -11.20 -2.87 20.75
C GLU A 328 -10.45 -4.09 20.20
N ALA A 329 -9.22 -3.93 19.66
CA ALA A 329 -8.35 -5.05 19.28
C ALA A 329 -8.11 -5.98 20.50
N ALA A 330 -8.15 -7.28 20.27
CA ALA A 330 -8.06 -8.27 21.33
C ALA A 330 -6.64 -8.38 21.94
N ASN A 331 -5.59 -8.07 21.13
CA ASN A 331 -4.19 -8.20 21.54
C ASN A 331 -3.34 -7.00 21.12
N PRO A 332 -3.60 -5.78 21.62
CA PRO A 332 -2.82 -4.59 21.24
C PRO A 332 -1.36 -4.69 21.66
N ALA A 333 -1.04 -5.30 22.80
CA ALA A 333 0.34 -5.48 23.27
C ALA A 333 1.16 -6.37 22.31
N GLY A 334 0.57 -7.46 21.80
CA GLY A 334 1.21 -8.29 20.78
C GLY A 334 1.29 -7.60 19.42
N ALA A 335 0.28 -6.81 19.09
CA ALA A 335 0.25 -6.06 17.84
C ALA A 335 1.43 -5.08 17.72
N ILE A 336 1.67 -4.24 18.74
CA ILE A 336 2.78 -3.27 18.71
C ILE A 336 4.15 -3.98 18.72
N GLU A 337 4.27 -5.14 19.39
CA GLU A 337 5.49 -5.96 19.38
C GLU A 337 5.79 -6.49 17.97
N LEU A 338 4.78 -6.97 17.25
CA LEU A 338 4.92 -7.41 15.86
C LEU A 338 5.23 -6.24 14.91
N MET A 339 4.57 -5.08 15.10
CA MET A 339 4.84 -3.88 14.31
C MET A 339 6.29 -3.44 14.47
N ASP A 340 6.82 -3.37 15.70
CA ASP A 340 8.21 -3.01 15.96
C ASP A 340 9.21 -4.05 15.47
N TYR A 341 8.86 -5.35 15.50
CA TYR A 341 9.69 -6.44 14.98
C TYR A 341 10.04 -6.25 13.51
N TYR A 342 9.11 -5.72 12.69
CA TYR A 342 9.34 -5.45 11.26
C TYR A 342 10.31 -4.30 10.99
N TYR A 343 10.69 -3.51 12.01
CA TYR A 343 11.73 -2.49 11.88
C TYR A 343 13.15 -3.01 12.13
N GLN A 344 13.35 -4.27 12.46
CA GLN A 344 14.68 -4.87 12.47
C GLN A 344 15.20 -4.96 11.02
N PRO A 345 16.41 -4.43 10.69
CA PRO A 345 16.87 -4.30 9.30
C PRO A 345 16.86 -5.60 8.50
N ARG A 346 17.12 -6.75 9.13
CA ARG A 346 17.09 -8.04 8.43
C ARG A 346 15.64 -8.47 8.10
N VAL A 347 14.74 -8.29 9.03
CA VAL A 347 13.31 -8.63 8.84
C VAL A 347 12.70 -7.73 7.77
N ALA A 348 12.95 -6.43 7.87
CA ALA A 348 12.52 -5.47 6.86
C ALA A 348 13.09 -5.78 5.47
N ALA A 349 14.36 -6.24 5.37
CA ALA A 349 14.97 -6.60 4.11
C ALA A 349 14.32 -7.83 3.47
N ASP A 350 13.95 -8.84 4.27
CA ASP A 350 13.24 -10.03 3.76
C ASP A 350 11.90 -9.63 3.09
N VAL A 351 11.16 -8.69 3.72
CA VAL A 351 9.94 -8.13 3.12
C VAL A 351 10.25 -7.29 1.88
N THR A 352 11.23 -6.39 1.96
CA THR A 352 11.61 -5.48 0.86
C THR A 352 12.04 -6.23 -0.40
N GLU A 353 12.85 -7.29 -0.24
CA GLU A 353 13.26 -8.16 -1.35
C GLU A 353 12.08 -8.85 -2.03
N TRP A 354 11.01 -9.11 -1.27
CA TRP A 354 9.82 -9.75 -1.80
C TRP A 354 8.88 -8.77 -2.48
N VAL A 355 8.56 -7.65 -1.84
CA VAL A 355 7.51 -6.73 -2.29
C VAL A 355 8.00 -5.69 -3.31
N LEU A 356 9.30 -5.34 -3.29
CA LEU A 356 9.96 -4.36 -4.17
C LEU A 356 9.37 -2.94 -4.07
N TYR A 357 8.95 -2.57 -2.89
CA TYR A 357 8.49 -1.22 -2.56
C TYR A 357 9.48 -0.50 -1.64
N LEU A 358 9.33 0.82 -1.51
CA LEU A 358 10.14 1.66 -0.64
C LEU A 358 10.01 1.20 0.82
N SER A 359 11.10 0.71 1.38
CA SER A 359 11.14 0.24 2.77
C SER A 359 11.16 1.39 3.76
N PRO A 360 10.39 1.31 4.86
CA PRO A 360 10.50 2.28 5.95
C PRO A 360 11.80 2.13 6.76
N VAL A 361 12.65 1.17 6.45
CA VAL A 361 13.94 0.88 7.10
C VAL A 361 15.08 1.03 6.08
N PRO A 362 15.80 2.16 6.02
CA PRO A 362 16.86 2.41 5.03
C PRO A 362 18.00 1.39 5.07
N ASP A 363 18.32 0.86 6.24
CA ASP A 363 19.40 -0.13 6.44
C ASP A 363 19.15 -1.43 5.66
N THR A 364 17.95 -1.65 5.13
CA THR A 364 17.65 -2.78 4.23
C THR A 364 18.50 -2.75 2.99
N GLN A 365 18.90 -1.58 2.49
CA GLN A 365 19.78 -1.44 1.34
C GLN A 365 21.11 -2.17 1.55
N ASP A 366 21.77 -1.93 2.67
CA ASP A 366 23.04 -2.57 3.00
C ASP A 366 22.89 -4.09 3.20
N VAL A 367 21.77 -4.52 3.78
CA VAL A 367 21.46 -5.94 3.96
C VAL A 367 21.28 -6.61 2.60
N ILE A 368 20.49 -6.04 1.69
CA ILE A 368 20.27 -6.58 0.34
C ILE A 368 21.55 -6.59 -0.49
N LEU A 369 22.38 -5.54 -0.40
CA LEU A 369 23.71 -5.51 -1.04
C LEU A 369 24.63 -6.63 -0.53
N LYS A 370 24.57 -6.93 0.76
CA LYS A 370 25.32 -8.04 1.35
C LYS A 370 24.82 -9.40 0.86
N ASP A 371 23.51 -9.56 0.74
CA ASP A 371 22.91 -10.79 0.21
C ASP A 371 23.21 -10.96 -1.29
N ALA A 372 23.22 -9.86 -2.07
CA ALA A 372 23.66 -9.87 -3.47
C ALA A 372 25.08 -10.37 -3.64
N LYS A 373 26.02 -9.85 -2.83
CA LYS A 373 27.43 -10.29 -2.84
C LYS A 373 27.58 -11.76 -2.41
N ALA A 374 26.80 -12.20 -1.42
CA ALA A 374 26.80 -13.60 -0.98
C ALA A 374 26.27 -14.54 -2.07
N ALA A 375 25.22 -14.16 -2.78
CA ALA A 375 24.69 -14.91 -3.92
C ALA A 375 25.69 -14.97 -5.09
N GLU A 376 26.38 -13.87 -5.38
CA GLU A 376 27.44 -13.82 -6.39
C GLU A 376 28.58 -14.77 -6.05
N ALA A 377 29.05 -14.77 -4.80
CA ALA A 377 30.11 -15.66 -4.32
C ALA A 377 29.74 -17.15 -4.41
N GLN A 378 28.44 -17.46 -4.33
CA GLN A 378 27.91 -18.82 -4.52
C GLN A 378 27.57 -19.14 -5.99
N ASN A 379 27.90 -18.25 -6.92
CA ASN A 379 27.67 -18.38 -8.36
C ASN A 379 26.19 -18.33 -8.78
N TYR A 380 25.31 -17.75 -7.95
CA TYR A 380 23.90 -17.45 -8.29
C TYR A 380 23.78 -16.08 -8.99
N LYS A 381 24.47 -15.91 -10.12
CA LYS A 381 24.63 -14.62 -10.81
C LYS A 381 23.30 -13.97 -11.19
N GLY A 382 22.31 -14.72 -11.67
CA GLY A 382 21.00 -14.19 -12.04
C GLY A 382 20.30 -13.56 -10.85
N TYR A 383 20.27 -14.26 -9.73
CA TYR A 383 19.68 -13.77 -8.48
C TYR A 383 20.46 -12.59 -7.89
N SER A 384 21.79 -12.68 -7.85
CA SER A 384 22.66 -11.59 -7.40
C SER A 384 22.43 -10.29 -8.19
N ASN A 385 22.33 -10.34 -9.52
CA ASN A 385 22.07 -9.18 -10.36
C ASN A 385 20.71 -8.52 -10.03
N LYS A 386 19.69 -9.32 -9.76
CA LYS A 386 18.37 -8.82 -9.36
C LYS A 386 18.41 -8.13 -8.00
N LEU A 387 19.13 -8.69 -7.03
CA LEU A 387 19.34 -8.06 -5.72
C LEU A 387 20.12 -6.75 -5.83
N PHE A 388 21.20 -6.69 -6.64
CA PHE A 388 21.90 -5.43 -6.90
C PHE A 388 20.97 -4.40 -7.54
N ALA A 389 20.21 -4.78 -8.57
CA ALA A 389 19.25 -3.88 -9.21
C ALA A 389 18.16 -3.39 -8.24
N THR A 390 17.75 -4.21 -7.27
CA THR A 390 16.81 -3.83 -6.22
C THR A 390 17.44 -2.82 -5.26
N ALA A 391 18.64 -3.12 -4.73
CA ALA A 391 19.31 -2.28 -3.74
C ALA A 391 19.79 -0.93 -4.30
N GLU A 392 20.11 -0.87 -5.58
CA GLU A 392 20.60 0.35 -6.27
C GLU A 392 19.46 1.16 -6.91
N ASN A 393 18.21 0.72 -6.78
CA ASN A 393 17.09 1.40 -7.40
C ASN A 393 16.72 2.69 -6.66
N PRO A 394 16.75 3.86 -7.32
CA PRO A 394 16.47 5.14 -6.67
C PRO A 394 15.01 5.31 -6.23
N PHE A 395 14.09 4.50 -6.74
CA PHE A 395 12.68 4.53 -6.33
C PHE A 395 12.40 3.65 -5.10
N MET A 396 13.33 2.76 -4.78
CA MET A 396 13.30 1.99 -3.53
C MET A 396 14.10 2.66 -2.41
N TYR A 397 15.12 3.44 -2.79
CA TYR A 397 16.00 4.19 -1.88
C TYR A 397 16.15 5.63 -2.38
N PRO A 398 15.08 6.44 -2.32
CA PRO A 398 15.10 7.80 -2.83
C PRO A 398 15.95 8.71 -1.96
N ASP A 399 16.65 9.63 -2.62
CA ASP A 399 17.30 10.75 -1.95
C ASP A 399 16.31 11.88 -1.62
N ASP A 400 16.76 12.84 -0.84
CA ASP A 400 15.95 14.02 -0.45
C ASP A 400 15.49 14.83 -1.69
N ALA A 401 16.28 14.83 -2.78
CA ALA A 401 15.92 15.57 -4.00
C ALA A 401 14.76 14.91 -4.76
N LEU A 402 14.71 13.58 -4.78
CA LEU A 402 13.59 12.85 -5.36
C LEU A 402 12.34 13.00 -4.49
N LEU A 403 12.47 12.85 -3.17
CA LEU A 403 11.36 13.03 -2.22
C LEU A 403 10.76 14.43 -2.28
N ALA A 404 11.57 15.47 -2.47
CA ALA A 404 11.10 16.86 -2.62
C ALA A 404 10.23 17.10 -3.88
N ARG A 405 10.17 16.14 -4.81
CA ARG A 405 9.32 16.15 -6.00
C ARG A 405 8.07 15.31 -5.84
N THR A 406 7.76 14.87 -4.63
CA THR A 406 6.56 14.09 -4.32
C THR A 406 5.64 14.87 -3.39
N SER A 407 4.36 14.52 -3.39
CA SER A 407 3.39 15.01 -2.43
C SER A 407 2.51 13.87 -1.94
N TYR A 408 2.03 13.97 -0.70
CA TYR A 408 0.94 13.13 -0.20
C TYR A 408 -0.38 13.54 -0.83
N GLY A 409 -1.36 12.64 -0.80
CA GLY A 409 -2.72 12.93 -1.22
C GLY A 409 -3.51 13.77 -0.21
N ARG A 410 -4.69 14.22 -0.61
CA ARG A 410 -5.63 14.97 0.24
C ARG A 410 -6.21 14.09 1.34
N GLU A 411 -6.18 14.56 2.58
CA GLU A 411 -6.66 13.81 3.75
C GLU A 411 -8.21 13.75 3.85
N LEU A 412 -8.94 14.80 3.41
CA LEU A 412 -10.40 14.93 3.50
C LEU A 412 -10.90 14.74 4.93
N LYS A 413 -10.68 15.74 5.77
CA LYS A 413 -10.91 15.65 7.23
C LYS A 413 -12.39 15.67 7.63
N THR A 414 -13.27 16.30 6.85
CA THR A 414 -14.68 16.44 7.17
C THR A 414 -15.57 15.63 6.22
N ASP A 415 -16.78 15.29 6.65
CA ASP A 415 -17.78 14.65 5.79
C ASP A 415 -18.15 15.52 4.59
N ASP A 416 -18.29 16.85 4.79
CA ASP A 416 -18.59 17.79 3.72
C ASP A 416 -17.50 17.78 2.64
N GLU A 417 -16.21 17.73 3.03
CA GLU A 417 -15.10 17.61 2.08
C GLU A 417 -15.15 16.28 1.32
N ARG A 418 -15.46 15.18 2.00
CA ARG A 418 -15.60 13.85 1.38
C ARG A 418 -16.74 13.79 0.39
N GLU A 419 -17.90 14.36 0.75
CA GLU A 419 -19.08 14.43 -0.13
C GLU A 419 -18.81 15.30 -1.36
N GLU A 420 -18.18 16.46 -1.21
CA GLU A 420 -17.86 17.34 -2.34
C GLU A 420 -16.82 16.71 -3.26
N TRP A 421 -15.78 16.07 -2.71
CA TRP A 421 -14.78 15.30 -3.46
C TRP A 421 -15.43 14.19 -4.27
N ASP A 422 -16.25 13.38 -3.63
CA ASP A 422 -16.93 12.26 -4.28
C ASP A 422 -17.90 12.76 -5.37
N ALA A 423 -18.62 13.84 -5.15
CA ALA A 423 -19.48 14.45 -6.14
C ALA A 423 -18.74 14.94 -7.40
N ILE A 424 -17.47 15.36 -7.25
CA ILE A 424 -16.63 15.83 -8.35
C ILE A 424 -15.98 14.65 -9.10
N PHE A 425 -15.39 13.67 -8.40
CA PHE A 425 -14.49 12.70 -9.01
C PHE A 425 -15.13 11.33 -9.31
N LEU A 426 -16.11 10.85 -8.51
CA LEU A 426 -16.74 9.56 -8.77
C LEU A 426 -17.43 9.47 -10.14
N PRO A 427 -18.13 10.47 -10.64
CA PRO A 427 -18.76 10.39 -11.96
C PRO A 427 -17.76 10.23 -13.11
N ILE A 428 -16.49 10.64 -12.91
CA ILE A 428 -15.46 10.54 -13.93
C ILE A 428 -14.96 9.09 -14.06
N SER A 429 -14.74 8.43 -12.93
CA SER A 429 -14.19 7.07 -12.89
C SER A 429 -15.24 5.96 -13.03
N GLN A 430 -16.54 6.30 -12.92
CA GLN A 430 -17.65 5.36 -13.08
C GLN A 430 -18.29 5.41 -14.48
N GLY A 431 -18.03 6.46 -15.26
CA GLY A 431 -18.51 6.65 -16.65
C GLY A 431 -17.50 6.11 -17.61
#